data_1840945c616edacc44525a2ff6b31fec
#
_entry.id   1840945c616edacc44525a2ff6b31fec
#
_cell.length_a   1.000
_cell.length_b   1.000
_cell.length_c   1.000
_cell.angle_alpha   90.00
_cell.angle_beta   90.00
_cell.angle_gamma   90.00
#
_symmetry.space_group_name_H-M   'P 1'
#
loop_
_entity.id
_entity.type
_entity.pdbx_description
1 polymer ?
#
loop_
_entity_poly.entity_id
_entity_poly.type
_entity_poly.pdbx_seq_one_letter_code
_entity_poly.pdbx_strand_id
1 'polypeptide(L)'
;VAYPTGSDTMYHIFRGDYVYNSIKEGSWYPIYNSMWYNGVEIMRYWAPLTAYYMALCQMIAGGGQLAGYLIFVGSVCFFNSISWLIIGRKMNRPYLGAFVGLIWFFMPNNLLALFVEGNLARSLCMIFLPVFIYAVCEYLSGRKRIYIPIIIVTFALMAMCHLGYAGMIALAVLIYCIVYMFQQGNKRAVLEVIVSILLGFMVLGIWLVASL
;
A
#
# COMPACT_ATOMS: atom_id res chain seq x y z
N VAL A 1 -3.93 27.87 -9.08
CA VAL A 1 -3.84 26.70 -8.20
C VAL A 1 -2.44 26.13 -8.36
N ALA A 2 -1.64 26.08 -7.27
CA ALA A 2 -0.31 25.51 -7.33
C ALA A 2 -0.38 23.97 -7.41
N TYR A 3 0.42 23.39 -8.29
CA TYR A 3 0.59 21.93 -8.35
C TYR A 3 1.34 21.42 -7.12
N PRO A 4 1.13 20.16 -6.71
CA PRO A 4 1.87 19.54 -5.60
C PRO A 4 3.38 19.59 -5.86
N THR A 5 4.16 19.85 -4.82
CA THR A 5 5.61 20.11 -4.93
C THR A 5 6.52 18.93 -4.59
N GLY A 6 5.97 17.79 -4.18
CA GLY A 6 6.78 16.59 -3.87
C GLY A 6 7.57 16.08 -5.08
N SER A 7 8.80 15.60 -4.86
CA SER A 7 9.74 15.24 -5.94
C SER A 7 9.14 14.25 -6.96
N ASP A 8 8.40 13.24 -6.48
CA ASP A 8 7.83 12.17 -7.32
C ASP A 8 6.32 12.36 -7.58
N THR A 9 5.70 13.40 -7.00
CA THR A 9 4.25 13.59 -7.08
C THR A 9 3.76 13.66 -8.52
N MET A 10 4.43 14.47 -9.36
CA MET A 10 4.05 14.64 -10.76
C MET A 10 4.19 13.35 -11.56
N TYR A 11 5.19 12.54 -11.26
CA TYR A 11 5.36 11.23 -11.87
C TYR A 11 4.19 10.28 -11.54
N HIS A 12 3.76 10.26 -10.28
CA HIS A 12 2.60 9.43 -9.89
C HIS A 12 1.29 9.93 -10.49
N ILE A 13 1.07 11.26 -10.56
CA ILE A 13 -0.08 11.85 -11.23
C ILE A 13 -0.07 11.47 -12.72
N PHE A 14 1.06 11.62 -13.39
CA PHE A 14 1.22 11.25 -14.80
C PHE A 14 0.89 9.77 -15.04
N ARG A 15 1.40 8.86 -14.20
CA ARG A 15 1.08 7.43 -14.33
C ARG A 15 -0.40 7.13 -14.13
N GLY A 16 -1.04 7.79 -13.16
CA GLY A 16 -2.48 7.68 -12.93
C GLY A 16 -3.29 8.20 -14.12
N ASP A 17 -2.92 9.35 -14.66
CA ASP A 17 -3.56 9.94 -15.83
C ASP A 17 -3.40 9.06 -17.08
N TYR A 18 -2.22 8.50 -17.28
CA TYR A 18 -1.96 7.57 -18.37
C TYR A 18 -2.84 6.32 -18.28
N VAL A 19 -2.97 5.71 -17.10
CA VAL A 19 -3.89 4.58 -16.87
C VAL A 19 -5.35 5.00 -17.08
N TYR A 20 -5.75 6.15 -16.56
CA TYR A 20 -7.10 6.68 -16.72
C TYR A 20 -7.49 6.84 -18.21
N ASN A 21 -6.63 7.46 -19.00
CA ASN A 21 -6.89 7.66 -20.43
C ASN A 21 -6.86 6.32 -21.20
N SER A 22 -5.92 5.45 -20.89
CA SER A 22 -5.83 4.12 -21.51
C SER A 22 -7.09 3.26 -21.25
N ILE A 23 -7.64 3.32 -20.03
CA ILE A 23 -8.89 2.61 -19.71
C ILE A 23 -10.05 3.17 -20.52
N LYS A 24 -10.12 4.51 -20.71
CA LYS A 24 -11.15 5.14 -21.57
C LYS A 24 -11.06 4.72 -23.04
N GLU A 25 -9.85 4.44 -23.51
CA GLU A 25 -9.58 3.92 -24.85
C GLU A 25 -9.77 2.39 -24.96
N GLY A 26 -10.16 1.73 -23.87
CA GLY A 26 -10.40 0.28 -23.84
C GLY A 26 -9.16 -0.59 -23.50
N SER A 27 -8.00 0.05 -23.21
CA SER A 27 -6.78 -0.65 -22.80
C SER A 27 -6.68 -0.68 -21.27
N TRP A 28 -6.94 -1.84 -20.68
CA TRP A 28 -6.91 -2.01 -19.22
C TRP A 28 -5.51 -2.18 -18.63
N TYR A 29 -4.52 -2.58 -19.44
CA TYR A 29 -3.14 -2.74 -19.01
C TYR A 29 -2.21 -2.10 -20.04
N PRO A 30 -2.01 -0.76 -19.96
CA PRO A 30 -1.15 -0.07 -20.89
C PRO A 30 0.31 -0.39 -20.60
N ILE A 31 1.02 -0.93 -21.60
CA ILE A 31 2.41 -1.37 -21.45
C ILE A 31 3.37 -0.23 -21.75
N TYR A 32 3.19 0.45 -22.88
CA TYR A 32 4.18 1.37 -23.44
C TYR A 32 3.62 2.78 -23.58
N ASN A 33 4.39 3.77 -23.11
CA ASN A 33 4.11 5.19 -23.30
C ASN A 33 5.24 5.82 -24.12
N SER A 34 4.89 6.35 -25.29
CA SER A 34 5.83 7.00 -26.22
C SER A 34 6.26 8.40 -25.80
N MET A 35 5.50 9.04 -24.91
CA MET A 35 5.68 10.45 -24.54
C MET A 35 6.70 10.69 -23.42
N TRP A 36 7.15 9.62 -22.74
CA TRP A 36 8.11 9.72 -21.64
C TRP A 36 9.45 9.12 -22.05
N TYR A 37 10.55 9.86 -21.87
CA TYR A 37 11.93 9.42 -22.17
C TYR A 37 12.12 8.78 -23.55
N ASN A 38 11.44 9.29 -24.60
CA ASN A 38 11.42 8.68 -25.94
C ASN A 38 10.79 7.28 -26.00
N GLY A 39 10.01 6.92 -25.00
CA GLY A 39 9.30 5.67 -24.88
C GLY A 39 9.73 4.87 -23.65
N VAL A 40 8.75 4.49 -22.82
CA VAL A 40 8.98 3.70 -21.61
C VAL A 40 7.82 2.74 -21.34
N GLU A 41 8.16 1.57 -20.84
CA GLU A 41 7.20 0.60 -20.33
C GLU A 41 6.80 0.98 -18.89
N ILE A 42 5.77 1.81 -18.75
CA ILE A 42 5.39 2.45 -17.48
C ILE A 42 5.05 1.42 -16.39
N MET A 43 4.46 0.28 -16.76
CA MET A 43 4.06 -0.75 -15.80
C MET A 43 5.16 -1.74 -15.46
N ARG A 44 6.30 -1.71 -16.17
CA ARG A 44 7.37 -2.68 -15.99
C ARG A 44 8.13 -2.51 -14.68
N TYR A 45 8.49 -1.27 -14.35
CA TYR A 45 9.44 -0.99 -13.26
C TYR A 45 8.77 -0.63 -11.93
N TRP A 46 7.47 -0.36 -11.95
CA TRP A 46 6.75 0.13 -10.78
C TRP A 46 5.46 -0.63 -10.58
N ALA A 47 5.25 -1.10 -9.37
CA ALA A 47 4.03 -1.81 -9.00
C ALA A 47 2.77 -1.02 -9.37
N PRO A 48 1.74 -1.68 -9.93
CA PRO A 48 0.67 -1.00 -10.66
C PRO A 48 -0.43 -0.40 -9.77
N LEU A 49 -0.63 -0.91 -8.54
CA LEU A 49 -1.82 -0.59 -7.74
C LEU A 49 -1.99 0.91 -7.50
N THR A 50 -0.90 1.63 -7.22
CA THR A 50 -0.96 3.08 -6.99
C THR A 50 -1.41 3.85 -8.23
N ALA A 51 -0.98 3.44 -9.43
CA ALA A 51 -1.40 4.09 -10.67
C ALA A 51 -2.89 3.84 -10.95
N TYR A 52 -3.38 2.62 -10.74
CA TYR A 52 -4.82 2.32 -10.88
C TYR A 52 -5.66 3.04 -9.82
N TYR A 53 -5.18 3.12 -8.57
CA TYR A 53 -5.89 3.84 -7.53
C TYR A 53 -5.95 5.35 -7.81
N MET A 54 -4.87 5.93 -8.33
CA MET A 54 -4.85 7.32 -8.78
C MET A 54 -5.82 7.54 -9.96
N ALA A 55 -5.83 6.63 -10.95
CA ALA A 55 -6.78 6.68 -12.07
C ALA A 55 -8.24 6.62 -11.59
N LEU A 56 -8.54 5.77 -10.60
CA LEU A 56 -9.86 5.71 -9.96
C LEU A 56 -10.22 7.05 -9.29
N CYS A 57 -9.30 7.65 -8.54
CA CYS A 57 -9.50 8.96 -7.92
C CYS A 57 -9.75 10.05 -8.98
N GLN A 58 -9.03 10.00 -10.09
CA GLN A 58 -9.23 10.92 -11.22
C GLN A 58 -10.58 10.70 -11.90
N MET A 59 -11.01 9.45 -12.04
CA MET A 59 -12.35 9.13 -12.57
C MET A 59 -13.46 9.70 -11.67
N ILE A 60 -13.35 9.53 -10.36
CA ILE A 60 -14.27 10.11 -9.37
C ILE A 60 -14.27 11.65 -9.45
N ALA A 61 -13.12 12.25 -9.76
CA ALA A 61 -12.95 13.70 -9.95
C ALA A 61 -13.46 14.22 -11.30
N GLY A 62 -14.13 13.41 -12.11
CA GLY A 62 -14.61 13.79 -13.45
C GLY A 62 -13.49 14.00 -14.48
N GLY A 63 -12.31 13.39 -14.27
CA GLY A 63 -11.15 13.43 -15.16
C GLY A 63 -10.09 14.48 -14.82
N GLY A 64 -10.32 15.32 -13.81
CA GLY A 64 -9.35 16.33 -13.39
C GLY A 64 -8.17 15.74 -12.62
N GLN A 65 -6.94 15.90 -13.10
CA GLN A 65 -5.72 15.34 -12.50
C GLN A 65 -5.48 15.88 -11.08
N LEU A 66 -5.54 17.21 -10.89
CA LEU A 66 -5.34 17.82 -9.57
C LEU A 66 -6.46 17.45 -8.59
N ALA A 67 -7.71 17.45 -9.02
CA ALA A 67 -8.83 17.01 -8.19
C ALA A 67 -8.72 15.52 -7.83
N GLY A 68 -8.27 14.68 -8.77
CA GLY A 68 -7.94 13.27 -8.52
C GLY A 68 -6.87 13.09 -7.46
N TYR A 69 -5.80 13.90 -7.52
CA TYR A 69 -4.76 13.89 -6.48
C TYR A 69 -5.31 14.30 -5.09
N LEU A 70 -6.16 15.32 -5.02
CA LEU A 70 -6.76 15.73 -3.74
C LEU A 70 -7.68 14.63 -3.17
N ILE A 71 -8.45 13.95 -4.04
CA ILE A 71 -9.25 12.79 -3.65
C ILE A 71 -8.34 11.64 -3.17
N PHE A 72 -7.21 11.40 -3.85
CA PHE A 72 -6.23 10.40 -3.41
C PHE A 72 -5.74 10.69 -1.99
N VAL A 73 -5.25 11.89 -1.72
CA VAL A 73 -4.75 12.28 -0.39
C VAL A 73 -5.84 12.17 0.67
N GLY A 74 -7.03 12.70 0.39
CA GLY A 74 -8.18 12.61 1.29
C GLY A 74 -8.60 11.17 1.58
N SER A 75 -8.61 10.31 0.56
CA SER A 75 -8.96 8.90 0.70
C SER A 75 -7.91 8.11 1.48
N VAL A 76 -6.62 8.39 1.30
CA VAL A 76 -5.55 7.78 2.11
C VAL A 76 -5.73 8.15 3.58
N CYS A 77 -5.99 9.42 3.90
CA CYS A 77 -6.28 9.86 5.27
C CYS A 77 -7.51 9.14 5.84
N PHE A 78 -8.61 9.09 5.08
CA PHE A 78 -9.87 8.50 5.49
C PHE A 78 -9.75 6.99 5.74
N PHE A 79 -9.23 6.23 4.77
CA PHE A 79 -9.11 4.77 4.91
C PHE A 79 -8.06 4.36 5.94
N ASN A 80 -6.97 5.12 6.06
CA ASN A 80 -6.02 4.94 7.15
C ASN A 80 -6.70 5.09 8.52
N SER A 81 -7.52 6.11 8.71
CA SER A 81 -8.26 6.33 9.97
C SER A 81 -9.25 5.19 10.25
N ILE A 82 -9.91 4.66 9.20
CA ILE A 82 -10.77 3.47 9.31
C ILE A 82 -9.97 2.24 9.76
N SER A 83 -8.79 2.01 9.19
CA SER A 83 -7.94 0.87 9.55
C SER A 83 -7.60 0.88 11.05
N TRP A 84 -7.20 2.02 11.58
CA TRP A 84 -6.93 2.20 13.00
C TRP A 84 -8.18 2.13 13.89
N LEU A 85 -9.31 2.65 13.41
CA LEU A 85 -10.60 2.52 14.12
C LEU A 85 -11.02 1.06 14.24
N ILE A 86 -10.86 0.26 13.20
CA ILE A 86 -11.15 -1.19 13.22
C ILE A 86 -10.26 -1.89 14.25
N ILE A 87 -8.96 -1.60 14.26
CA ILE A 87 -8.01 -2.13 15.24
C ILE A 87 -8.44 -1.70 16.65
N GLY A 88 -8.72 -0.44 16.87
CA GLY A 88 -9.18 0.08 18.15
C GLY A 88 -10.46 -0.59 18.65
N ARG A 89 -11.42 -0.86 17.75
CA ARG A 89 -12.64 -1.63 18.08
C ARG A 89 -12.31 -3.06 18.50
N LYS A 90 -11.40 -3.72 17.78
CA LYS A 90 -10.95 -5.08 18.14
C LYS A 90 -10.24 -5.13 19.50
N MET A 91 -9.60 -4.05 19.89
CA MET A 91 -8.97 -3.89 21.20
C MET A 91 -9.91 -3.32 22.29
N ASN A 92 -11.21 -3.15 22.00
CA ASN A 92 -12.21 -2.49 22.85
C ASN A 92 -11.86 -1.04 23.22
N ARG A 93 -11.15 -0.32 22.34
CA ARG A 93 -10.70 1.07 22.51
C ARG A 93 -10.90 1.90 21.23
N PRO A 94 -12.16 2.05 20.72
CA PRO A 94 -12.41 2.66 19.41
C PRO A 94 -11.93 4.11 19.31
N TYR A 95 -12.12 4.91 20.35
CA TYR A 95 -11.68 6.31 20.37
C TYR A 95 -10.15 6.44 20.32
N LEU A 96 -9.45 5.55 21.03
CA LEU A 96 -7.98 5.51 20.95
C LEU A 96 -7.53 5.12 19.54
N GLY A 97 -8.19 4.14 18.92
CA GLY A 97 -7.90 3.77 17.53
C GLY A 97 -8.07 4.93 16.56
N ALA A 98 -9.19 5.67 16.65
CA ALA A 98 -9.43 6.85 15.81
C ALA A 98 -8.34 7.94 16.02
N PHE A 99 -7.99 8.21 17.27
CA PHE A 99 -6.95 9.19 17.62
C PHE A 99 -5.56 8.77 17.10
N VAL A 100 -5.19 7.50 17.27
CA VAL A 100 -3.94 6.97 16.73
C VAL A 100 -3.92 7.05 15.20
N GLY A 101 -5.03 6.76 14.53
CA GLY A 101 -5.13 6.88 13.07
C GLY A 101 -4.87 8.29 12.57
N LEU A 102 -5.38 9.29 13.26
CA LEU A 102 -5.12 10.69 12.95
C LEU A 102 -3.64 11.04 13.16
N ILE A 103 -3.09 10.71 14.34
CA ILE A 103 -1.67 10.96 14.63
C ILE A 103 -0.78 10.23 13.63
N TRP A 104 -1.09 8.98 13.29
CA TRP A 104 -0.32 8.19 12.32
C TRP A 104 -0.22 8.88 10.97
N PHE A 105 -1.34 9.41 10.46
CA PHE A 105 -1.31 10.15 9.19
C PHE A 105 -0.43 11.40 9.29
N PHE A 106 -0.53 12.15 10.38
CA PHE A 106 0.21 13.39 10.61
C PHE A 106 1.64 13.20 11.16
N MET A 107 2.11 11.95 11.30
CA MET A 107 3.51 11.73 11.69
C MET A 107 4.47 12.38 10.69
N PRO A 108 5.55 13.04 11.16
CA PRO A 108 6.48 13.77 10.28
C PRO A 108 6.99 12.94 9.10
N ASN A 109 7.33 11.68 9.34
CA ASN A 109 7.81 10.76 8.30
C ASN A 109 6.75 10.43 7.23
N ASN A 110 5.47 10.41 7.59
CA ASN A 110 4.37 10.16 6.66
C ASN A 110 4.03 11.41 5.86
N LEU A 111 4.08 12.59 6.50
CA LEU A 111 3.94 13.87 5.81
C LEU A 111 5.11 14.13 4.87
N LEU A 112 6.34 13.79 5.28
CA LEU A 112 7.52 13.86 4.42
C LEU A 112 7.34 13.01 3.17
N ALA A 113 6.93 11.74 3.34
CA ALA A 113 6.70 10.83 2.23
C ALA A 113 5.63 11.36 1.26
N LEU A 114 4.53 11.92 1.79
CA LEU A 114 3.41 12.37 0.98
C LEU A 114 3.67 13.71 0.27
N PHE A 115 4.24 14.70 0.97
CA PHE A 115 4.29 16.08 0.48
C PHE A 115 5.68 16.55 0.05
N VAL A 116 6.77 15.95 0.55
CA VAL A 116 8.14 16.33 0.20
C VAL A 116 8.74 15.35 -0.79
N GLU A 117 8.70 14.05 -0.48
CA GLU A 117 9.14 13.01 -1.42
C GLU A 117 8.14 12.85 -2.56
N GLY A 118 6.85 13.07 -2.31
CA GLY A 118 5.79 12.80 -3.29
C GLY A 118 5.59 11.30 -3.54
N ASN A 119 6.01 10.45 -2.60
CA ASN A 119 5.95 9.00 -2.72
C ASN A 119 4.54 8.49 -2.41
N LEU A 120 3.62 8.69 -3.37
CA LEU A 120 2.22 8.31 -3.22
C LEU A 120 2.04 6.79 -3.05
N ALA A 121 2.95 6.01 -3.62
CA ALA A 121 2.95 4.56 -3.48
C ALA A 121 3.18 4.11 -2.03
N ARG A 122 4.16 4.70 -1.35
CA ARG A 122 4.42 4.48 0.08
C ARG A 122 3.27 5.01 0.94
N SER A 123 2.73 6.17 0.57
CA SER A 123 1.60 6.77 1.30
C SER A 123 0.35 5.90 1.26
N LEU A 124 0.08 5.24 0.14
CA LEU A 124 -1.04 4.29 0.03
C LEU A 124 -0.85 3.06 0.94
N CYS A 125 0.38 2.63 1.20
CA CYS A 125 0.67 1.55 2.14
C CYS A 125 0.23 1.85 3.59
N MET A 126 0.06 3.14 3.96
CA MET A 126 -0.42 3.53 5.30
C MET A 126 -1.77 2.91 5.66
N ILE A 127 -2.60 2.61 4.66
CA ILE A 127 -3.91 1.99 4.84
C ILE A 127 -3.77 0.53 5.29
N PHE A 128 -2.84 -0.19 4.69
CA PHE A 128 -2.70 -1.64 4.84
C PHE A 128 -1.76 -2.05 5.97
N LEU A 129 -0.71 -1.26 6.21
CA LEU A 129 0.33 -1.56 7.18
C LEU A 129 -0.20 -1.81 8.61
N PRO A 130 -1.08 -0.97 9.20
CA PRO A 130 -1.60 -1.22 10.53
C PRO A 130 -2.35 -2.54 10.63
N VAL A 131 -3.18 -2.84 9.62
CA VAL A 131 -3.98 -4.09 9.57
C VAL A 131 -3.07 -5.29 9.42
N PHE A 132 -2.02 -5.20 8.59
CA PHE A 132 -1.03 -6.25 8.42
C PHE A 132 -0.31 -6.58 9.73
N ILE A 133 0.26 -5.57 10.40
CA ILE A 133 0.98 -5.74 11.67
C ILE A 133 0.04 -6.30 12.75
N TYR A 134 -1.17 -5.73 12.86
CA TYR A 134 -2.16 -6.24 13.81
C TYR A 134 -2.50 -7.72 13.54
N ALA A 135 -2.71 -8.11 12.29
CA ALA A 135 -3.01 -9.48 11.93
C ALA A 135 -1.85 -10.45 12.26
N VAL A 136 -0.60 -10.03 12.04
CA VAL A 136 0.59 -10.81 12.42
C VAL A 136 0.64 -11.01 13.94
N CYS A 137 0.48 -9.94 14.73
CA CYS A 137 0.51 -9.98 16.19
C CYS A 137 -0.61 -10.89 16.76
N GLU A 138 -1.85 -10.72 16.26
CA GLU A 138 -3.00 -11.52 16.69
C GLU A 138 -2.86 -12.99 16.30
N TYR A 139 -2.30 -13.26 15.11
CA TYR A 139 -2.03 -14.64 14.70
C TYR A 139 -0.99 -15.30 15.59
N LEU A 140 0.13 -14.65 15.87
CA LEU A 140 1.19 -15.18 16.71
C LEU A 140 0.69 -15.43 18.16
N SER A 141 -0.12 -14.52 18.71
CA SER A 141 -0.63 -14.60 20.07
C SER A 141 -1.75 -15.63 20.24
N GLY A 142 -2.73 -15.64 19.34
CA GLY A 142 -3.98 -16.40 19.50
C GLY A 142 -4.21 -17.51 18.49
N ARG A 143 -3.36 -17.66 17.47
CA ARG A 143 -3.44 -18.69 16.42
C ARG A 143 -4.78 -18.75 15.67
N LYS A 144 -5.55 -17.66 15.65
CA LYS A 144 -6.82 -17.61 14.91
C LYS A 144 -6.56 -17.57 13.42
N ARG A 145 -6.92 -18.63 12.71
CA ARG A 145 -6.63 -18.83 11.28
C ARG A 145 -7.22 -17.75 10.37
N ILE A 146 -8.22 -16.99 10.82
CA ILE A 146 -8.79 -15.87 10.06
C ILE A 146 -7.76 -14.79 9.73
N TYR A 147 -6.68 -14.68 10.51
CA TYR A 147 -5.63 -13.69 10.26
C TYR A 147 -4.67 -14.09 9.13
N ILE A 148 -4.58 -15.38 8.76
CA ILE A 148 -3.73 -15.84 7.64
C ILE A 148 -4.12 -15.14 6.32
N PRO A 149 -5.37 -15.21 5.83
CA PRO A 149 -5.75 -14.50 4.61
C PRO A 149 -5.60 -12.98 4.73
N ILE A 150 -5.79 -12.39 5.91
CA ILE A 150 -5.58 -10.97 6.14
C ILE A 150 -4.11 -10.59 5.95
N ILE A 151 -3.17 -11.40 6.48
CA ILE A 151 -1.72 -11.22 6.29
C ILE A 151 -1.39 -11.29 4.79
N ILE A 152 -1.87 -12.32 4.09
CA ILE A 152 -1.60 -12.54 2.66
C ILE A 152 -2.09 -11.34 1.85
N VAL A 153 -3.36 -10.95 2.01
CA VAL A 153 -3.98 -9.89 1.20
C VAL A 153 -3.37 -8.53 1.49
N THR A 154 -3.20 -8.17 2.77
CA THR A 154 -2.65 -6.85 3.12
C THR A 154 -1.19 -6.73 2.71
N PHE A 155 -0.39 -7.80 2.82
CA PHE A 155 0.97 -7.81 2.31
C PHE A 155 1.02 -7.69 0.78
N ALA A 156 0.19 -8.45 0.06
CA ALA A 156 0.09 -8.37 -1.39
C ALA A 156 -0.27 -6.94 -1.85
N LEU A 157 -1.25 -6.30 -1.21
CA LEU A 157 -1.65 -4.92 -1.51
C LEU A 157 -0.51 -3.94 -1.26
N MET A 158 0.22 -4.05 -0.14
CA MET A 158 1.40 -3.21 0.12
C MET A 158 2.48 -3.42 -0.95
N ALA A 159 2.77 -4.65 -1.31
CA ALA A 159 3.77 -4.98 -2.30
C ALA A 159 3.37 -4.50 -3.71
N MET A 160 2.07 -4.56 -4.06
CA MET A 160 1.52 -3.97 -5.29
C MET A 160 1.46 -2.43 -5.27
N CYS A 161 1.55 -1.79 -4.11
CA CYS A 161 1.76 -0.33 -4.01
C CYS A 161 3.23 0.03 -4.17
N HIS A 162 4.10 -0.55 -3.31
CA HIS A 162 5.51 -0.20 -3.21
C HIS A 162 6.34 -1.41 -2.76
N LEU A 163 6.93 -2.12 -3.71
CA LEU A 163 7.66 -3.37 -3.46
C LEU A 163 8.80 -3.21 -2.45
N GLY A 164 9.63 -2.17 -2.59
CA GLY A 164 10.75 -1.91 -1.67
C GLY A 164 10.30 -1.64 -0.23
N TYR A 165 9.20 -0.89 -0.04
CA TYR A 165 8.64 -0.65 1.29
C TYR A 165 8.06 -1.94 1.90
N ALA A 166 7.33 -2.73 1.13
CA ALA A 166 6.82 -4.02 1.58
C ALA A 166 7.96 -4.98 1.97
N GLY A 167 9.07 -4.97 1.22
CA GLY A 167 10.28 -5.76 1.54
C GLY A 167 10.90 -5.34 2.88
N MET A 168 11.01 -4.04 3.17
CA MET A 168 11.50 -3.56 4.46
C MET A 168 10.56 -3.98 5.62
N ILE A 169 9.26 -3.92 5.42
CA ILE A 169 8.28 -4.38 6.41
C ILE A 169 8.36 -5.89 6.61
N ALA A 170 8.51 -6.67 5.53
CA ALA A 170 8.72 -8.13 5.62
C ALA A 170 9.97 -8.48 6.44
N LEU A 171 11.08 -7.76 6.22
CA LEU A 171 12.30 -7.93 7.00
C LEU A 171 12.08 -7.59 8.49
N ALA A 172 11.39 -6.50 8.79
CA ALA A 172 11.06 -6.14 10.17
C ALA A 172 10.20 -7.21 10.86
N VAL A 173 9.20 -7.75 10.14
CA VAL A 173 8.37 -8.86 10.66
C VAL A 173 9.18 -10.13 10.81
N LEU A 174 10.12 -10.43 9.93
CA LEU A 174 11.01 -11.58 10.06
C LEU A 174 11.85 -11.48 11.35
N ILE A 175 12.43 -10.30 11.63
CA ILE A 175 13.17 -10.05 12.87
C ILE A 175 12.26 -10.25 14.09
N TYR A 176 11.04 -9.70 14.04
CA TYR A 176 10.05 -9.91 15.10
C TYR A 176 9.71 -11.39 15.30
N CYS A 177 9.52 -12.14 14.22
CA CYS A 177 9.26 -13.58 14.27
C CYS A 177 10.43 -14.36 14.88
N ILE A 178 11.67 -13.98 14.61
CA ILE A 178 12.86 -14.59 15.23
C ILE A 178 12.85 -14.35 16.74
N VAL A 179 12.62 -13.11 17.18
CA VAL A 179 12.53 -12.77 18.61
C VAL A 179 11.38 -13.54 19.28
N TYR A 180 10.21 -13.57 18.65
CA TYR A 180 9.05 -14.33 19.12
C TYR A 180 9.36 -15.83 19.27
N MET A 181 10.07 -16.41 18.32
CA MET A 181 10.46 -17.82 18.36
C MET A 181 11.36 -18.15 19.57
N PHE A 182 12.32 -17.25 19.90
CA PHE A 182 13.16 -17.41 21.08
C PHE A 182 12.39 -17.26 22.40
N GLN A 183 11.37 -16.40 22.44
CA GLN A 183 10.58 -16.16 23.65
C GLN A 183 9.50 -17.21 23.88
N GLN A 184 8.78 -17.62 22.83
CA GLN A 184 7.58 -18.44 22.90
C GLN A 184 7.77 -19.87 22.34
N GLY A 185 8.87 -20.13 21.63
CA GLY A 185 9.20 -21.45 21.08
C GLY A 185 8.30 -21.96 19.96
N ASN A 186 7.32 -21.17 19.49
CA ASN A 186 6.30 -21.64 18.53
C ASN A 186 6.76 -21.51 17.07
N LYS A 187 7.65 -22.43 16.66
CA LYS A 187 8.22 -22.48 15.30
C LYS A 187 7.16 -22.60 14.21
N ARG A 188 6.07 -23.33 14.47
CA ARG A 188 5.00 -23.54 13.49
C ARG A 188 4.25 -22.23 13.18
N ALA A 189 3.95 -21.43 14.21
CA ALA A 189 3.29 -20.14 14.01
C ALA A 189 4.14 -19.20 13.18
N VAL A 190 5.44 -19.14 13.47
CA VAL A 190 6.41 -18.33 12.72
C VAL A 190 6.48 -18.79 11.27
N LEU A 191 6.58 -20.10 11.01
CA LEU A 191 6.60 -20.64 9.65
C LEU A 191 5.33 -20.27 8.88
N GLU A 192 4.16 -20.37 9.50
CA GLU A 192 2.88 -20.02 8.87
C GLU A 192 2.79 -18.51 8.54
N VAL A 193 3.35 -17.61 9.35
CA VAL A 193 3.47 -16.17 9.01
C VAL A 193 4.41 -15.95 7.82
N ILE A 194 5.58 -16.59 7.82
CA ILE A 194 6.55 -16.50 6.73
C ILE A 194 5.93 -16.99 5.42
N VAL A 195 5.28 -18.16 5.44
CA VAL A 195 4.58 -18.72 4.27
C VAL A 195 3.47 -17.76 3.79
N SER A 196 2.72 -17.13 4.71
CA SER A 196 1.68 -16.17 4.36
C SER A 196 2.26 -14.94 3.64
N ILE A 197 3.42 -14.42 4.09
CA ILE A 197 4.11 -13.31 3.42
C ILE A 197 4.59 -13.76 2.03
N LEU A 198 5.16 -14.96 1.90
CA LEU A 198 5.60 -15.49 0.60
C LEU A 198 4.41 -15.68 -0.35
N LEU A 199 3.27 -16.18 0.12
CA LEU A 199 2.05 -16.28 -0.68
C LEU A 199 1.55 -14.90 -1.11
N GLY A 200 1.58 -13.90 -0.23
CA GLY A 200 1.27 -12.51 -0.57
C GLY A 200 2.23 -11.96 -1.65
N PHE A 201 3.52 -12.30 -1.57
CA PHE A 201 4.49 -11.94 -2.59
C PHE A 201 4.21 -12.65 -3.93
N MET A 202 3.80 -13.92 -3.92
CA MET A 202 3.47 -14.67 -5.14
C MET A 202 2.30 -14.05 -5.92
N VAL A 203 1.38 -13.35 -5.25
CA VAL A 203 0.30 -12.59 -5.93
C VAL A 203 0.87 -11.52 -6.86
N LEU A 204 2.04 -10.94 -6.54
CA LEU A 204 2.75 -10.04 -7.47
C LEU A 204 3.18 -10.73 -8.76
N GLY A 205 3.26 -12.06 -8.79
CA GLY A 205 3.64 -12.80 -9.98
C GLY A 205 2.80 -12.43 -11.20
N ILE A 206 1.52 -12.07 -11.00
CA ILE A 206 0.63 -11.60 -12.05
C ILE A 206 1.21 -10.35 -12.75
N TRP A 207 1.78 -9.43 -11.98
CA TRP A 207 2.44 -8.23 -12.52
C TRP A 207 3.90 -8.51 -12.92
N LEU A 208 4.69 -9.17 -12.07
CA LEU A 208 6.11 -9.43 -12.32
C LEU A 208 6.34 -10.24 -13.60
N VAL A 209 5.54 -11.28 -13.83
CA VAL A 209 5.66 -12.10 -15.06
C VAL A 209 5.31 -11.29 -16.31
N ALA A 210 4.31 -10.41 -16.23
CA ALA A 210 3.97 -9.53 -17.34
C ALA A 210 5.01 -8.40 -17.56
N SER A 211 5.91 -8.18 -16.59
CA SER A 211 6.95 -7.14 -16.63
C SER A 211 8.33 -7.66 -17.04
N LEU A 212 8.50 -8.98 -17.14
CA LEU A 212 9.71 -9.65 -17.64
C LEU A 212 9.70 -9.74 -19.15
#